data_a567aafbceed31914b18d4928f88cdb3
#
_entry.id   a567aafbceed31914b18d4928f88cdb3
#
_cell.length_a   1.000
_cell.length_b   1.000
_cell.length_c   1.000
_cell.angle_alpha   90.00
_cell.angle_beta   90.00
_cell.angle_gamma   90.00
#
_symmetry.space_group_name_H-M   'P 1'
#
loop_
_entity.id
_entity.type
_entity.pdbx_description
1 polymer ?
#
loop_
_entity_poly.entity_id
_entity_poly.type
_entity_poly.pdbx_seq_one_letter_code
_entity_poly.pdbx_strand_id
1 'polypeptide(L)'
;MSSKPQVMPACVIGTNGVIVDESAADGTSAFMWAPNPGMKGGQAIAEIILGETEPSGRLPITFPRHAGQLPVYYNQIRGQHGNRYADLTQNPAFAFGEGLSYTTFEYGDPTITNVPESGIFAETDTVHAEITLTNTGDRKGTEVVQLYIGDIVTSYSWTDRELKAFQRVELEPGKSKTVAFDIPVSDCTIVDSEANRIVEPGEFEVLIGHSSRREHLKRTTFTVA
;
A
#
# COMPACT_ATOMS: atom_id res chain seq x y z
N MET A 1 -20.50 -9.84 -41.46
CA MET A 1 -19.97 -9.33 -40.18
C MET A 1 -19.31 -10.51 -39.47
N SER A 2 -17.99 -10.61 -39.54
CA SER A 2 -17.24 -11.68 -38.86
C SER A 2 -17.15 -11.32 -37.37
N SER A 3 -17.84 -12.08 -36.54
CA SER A 3 -17.64 -11.99 -35.07
C SER A 3 -16.23 -12.47 -34.78
N LYS A 4 -15.37 -11.55 -34.30
CA LYS A 4 -14.10 -11.93 -33.71
C LYS A 4 -14.37 -12.94 -32.60
N PRO A 5 -13.61 -14.03 -32.48
CA PRO A 5 -13.76 -14.93 -31.35
C PRO A 5 -13.54 -14.12 -30.07
N GLN A 6 -14.50 -14.22 -29.16
CA GLN A 6 -14.40 -13.64 -27.84
C GLN A 6 -13.30 -14.41 -27.10
N VAL A 7 -12.10 -13.82 -27.00
CA VAL A 7 -11.00 -14.41 -26.24
C VAL A 7 -11.47 -14.43 -24.80
N MET A 8 -11.59 -15.63 -24.21
CA MET A 8 -11.85 -15.75 -22.78
C MET A 8 -10.71 -15.09 -22.03
N PRO A 9 -11.02 -14.26 -21.02
CA PRO A 9 -9.99 -13.64 -20.21
C PRO A 9 -9.12 -14.71 -19.57
N ALA A 10 -7.82 -14.66 -19.81
CA ALA A 10 -6.87 -15.56 -19.17
C ALA A 10 -6.49 -15.00 -17.81
N CYS A 11 -6.69 -15.80 -16.75
CA CYS A 11 -6.12 -15.52 -15.43
C CYS A 11 -4.77 -16.23 -15.32
N VAL A 12 -3.70 -15.49 -15.04
CA VAL A 12 -2.38 -16.05 -14.78
C VAL A 12 -2.19 -16.17 -13.27
N ILE A 13 -1.77 -17.36 -12.82
CA ILE A 13 -1.51 -17.64 -11.41
C ILE A 13 0.00 -17.85 -11.24
N GLY A 14 0.65 -16.90 -10.55
CA GLY A 14 2.06 -17.01 -10.15
C GLY A 14 2.18 -17.73 -8.82
N THR A 15 2.85 -18.89 -8.79
CA THR A 15 3.03 -19.68 -7.56
C THR A 15 4.42 -19.57 -6.96
N ASN A 16 5.42 -19.27 -7.76
CA ASN A 16 6.81 -19.10 -7.32
C ASN A 16 7.53 -18.13 -8.25
N GLY A 17 8.44 -17.35 -7.69
CA GLY A 17 9.25 -16.41 -8.45
C GLY A 17 8.65 -15.02 -8.51
N VAL A 18 9.49 -14.07 -8.73
CA VAL A 18 9.28 -12.70 -8.28
C VAL A 18 9.27 -11.71 -9.43
N ILE A 19 9.52 -12.15 -10.63
CA ILE A 19 9.54 -11.24 -11.77
C ILE A 19 8.34 -11.58 -12.64
N VAL A 20 7.29 -10.79 -12.47
CA VAL A 20 6.30 -10.68 -13.51
C VAL A 20 6.85 -9.64 -14.46
N ASP A 21 7.45 -10.10 -15.55
CA ASP A 21 7.66 -9.25 -16.71
C ASP A 21 6.30 -8.65 -17.07
N GLU A 22 6.25 -7.36 -17.31
CA GLU A 22 5.03 -6.67 -17.76
C GLU A 22 4.41 -7.39 -18.97
N SER A 23 5.24 -8.06 -19.80
CA SER A 23 4.80 -8.90 -20.89
C SER A 23 3.95 -10.11 -20.45
N ALA A 24 4.09 -10.61 -19.24
CA ALA A 24 3.24 -11.67 -18.70
C ALA A 24 1.89 -11.13 -18.19
N ALA A 25 1.84 -9.86 -17.78
CA ALA A 25 0.60 -9.17 -17.44
C ALA A 25 -0.08 -8.56 -18.67
N ASP A 26 0.70 -8.18 -19.69
CA ASP A 26 0.21 -7.68 -20.96
C ASP A 26 -0.51 -8.81 -21.74
N GLY A 27 -1.81 -8.65 -21.91
CA GLY A 27 -2.65 -9.62 -22.60
C GLY A 27 -3.39 -10.60 -21.66
N THR A 28 -3.21 -10.50 -20.35
CA THR A 28 -4.05 -11.19 -19.37
C THR A 28 -5.13 -10.26 -18.81
N SER A 29 -6.31 -10.79 -18.55
CA SER A 29 -7.41 -10.01 -17.97
C SER A 29 -7.31 -9.91 -16.46
N ALA A 30 -6.57 -10.81 -15.81
CA ALA A 30 -6.31 -10.83 -14.37
C ALA A 30 -5.00 -11.54 -14.06
N PHE A 31 -4.33 -11.09 -13.02
CA PHE A 31 -3.15 -11.72 -12.45
C PHE A 31 -3.39 -12.01 -10.96
N MET A 32 -3.12 -13.25 -10.55
CA MET A 32 -3.17 -13.67 -9.15
C MET A 32 -1.80 -14.17 -8.73
N TRP A 33 -1.26 -13.59 -7.66
CA TRP A 33 -0.03 -14.06 -7.04
C TRP A 33 -0.38 -14.92 -5.82
N ALA A 34 -0.08 -16.20 -5.87
CA ALA A 34 -0.39 -17.19 -4.84
C ALA A 34 0.89 -17.96 -4.43
N PRO A 35 1.83 -17.33 -3.70
CA PRO A 35 3.10 -17.93 -3.36
C PRO A 35 2.90 -19.09 -2.37
N ASN A 36 3.46 -20.25 -2.69
CA ASN A 36 3.45 -21.46 -1.85
C ASN A 36 2.06 -21.77 -1.23
N PRO A 37 1.01 -21.94 -2.02
CA PRO A 37 -0.37 -21.96 -1.52
C PRO A 37 -0.72 -23.22 -0.69
N GLY A 38 0.20 -24.18 -0.57
CA GLY A 38 0.05 -25.36 0.27
C GLY A 38 -1.02 -26.35 -0.23
N MET A 39 -1.40 -27.31 0.62
CA MET A 39 -2.31 -28.41 0.24
C MET A 39 -3.73 -27.93 -0.14
N LYS A 40 -4.18 -26.83 0.43
CA LYS A 40 -5.50 -26.22 0.15
C LYS A 40 -5.46 -25.13 -0.92
N GLY A 41 -4.29 -24.87 -1.49
CA GLY A 41 -4.09 -23.78 -2.45
C GLY A 41 -4.96 -23.89 -3.69
N GLY A 42 -5.08 -25.08 -4.27
CA GLY A 42 -5.94 -25.29 -5.43
C GLY A 42 -7.40 -24.97 -5.14
N GLN A 43 -7.91 -25.34 -3.97
CA GLN A 43 -9.27 -25.01 -3.54
C GLN A 43 -9.44 -23.51 -3.35
N ALA A 44 -8.52 -22.85 -2.61
CA ALA A 44 -8.58 -21.40 -2.36
C ALA A 44 -8.53 -20.58 -3.65
N ILE A 45 -7.68 -20.98 -4.59
CA ILE A 45 -7.58 -20.33 -5.91
C ILE A 45 -8.88 -20.48 -6.70
N ALA A 46 -9.47 -21.68 -6.70
CA ALA A 46 -10.73 -21.94 -7.41
C ALA A 46 -11.88 -21.11 -6.79
N GLU A 47 -12.01 -21.08 -5.47
CA GLU A 47 -13.03 -20.29 -4.77
C GLU A 47 -12.93 -18.78 -5.11
N ILE A 48 -11.71 -18.25 -5.18
CA ILE A 48 -11.50 -16.86 -5.59
C ILE A 48 -11.90 -16.66 -7.06
N ILE A 49 -11.43 -17.49 -7.98
CA ILE A 49 -11.75 -17.35 -9.41
C ILE A 49 -13.25 -17.45 -9.68
N LEU A 50 -13.95 -18.33 -8.95
CA LEU A 50 -15.40 -18.49 -9.06
C LEU A 50 -16.19 -17.41 -8.32
N GLY A 51 -15.51 -16.54 -7.57
CA GLY A 51 -16.13 -15.45 -6.80
C GLY A 51 -16.85 -15.92 -5.53
N GLU A 52 -16.58 -17.13 -5.06
CA GLU A 52 -17.10 -17.69 -3.81
C GLU A 52 -16.40 -17.08 -2.59
N THR A 53 -15.11 -16.77 -2.76
CA THR A 53 -14.29 -16.11 -1.73
C THR A 53 -13.79 -14.77 -2.24
N GLU A 54 -13.89 -13.74 -1.40
CA GLU A 54 -13.38 -12.40 -1.66
C GLU A 54 -11.84 -12.36 -1.60
N PRO A 55 -11.14 -11.86 -2.64
CA PRO A 55 -9.70 -11.65 -2.56
C PRO A 55 -9.39 -10.48 -1.63
N SER A 56 -8.76 -10.74 -0.51
CA SER A 56 -8.41 -9.73 0.50
C SER A 56 -6.91 -9.62 0.75
N GLY A 57 -6.09 -10.36 0.02
CA GLY A 57 -4.63 -10.27 0.09
C GLY A 57 -4.09 -9.00 -0.55
N ARG A 58 -2.95 -8.53 -0.05
CA ARG A 58 -2.20 -7.43 -0.62
C ARG A 58 -0.76 -7.86 -0.84
N LEU A 59 -0.10 -7.30 -1.85
CA LEU A 59 1.27 -7.63 -2.20
C LEU A 59 2.24 -7.22 -1.09
N PRO A 60 3.00 -8.15 -0.51
CA PRO A 60 4.00 -7.86 0.53
C PRO A 60 5.34 -7.39 -0.05
N ILE A 61 5.45 -7.29 -1.36
CA ILE A 61 6.63 -6.84 -2.09
C ILE A 61 6.23 -5.97 -3.28
N THR A 62 7.19 -5.21 -3.79
CA THR A 62 7.03 -4.42 -5.02
C THR A 62 7.42 -5.28 -6.23
N PHE A 63 6.62 -5.29 -7.27
CA PHE A 63 6.90 -5.99 -8.52
C PHE A 63 7.46 -5.01 -9.56
N PRO A 64 8.68 -5.25 -10.07
CA PRO A 64 9.26 -4.42 -11.12
C PRO A 64 8.53 -4.64 -12.46
N ARG A 65 8.63 -3.66 -13.36
CA ARG A 65 8.21 -3.80 -14.76
C ARG A 65 9.22 -4.60 -15.57
N HIS A 66 10.48 -4.49 -15.19
CA HIS A 66 11.59 -5.16 -15.87
C HIS A 66 12.68 -5.53 -14.88
N ALA A 67 13.39 -6.63 -15.12
CA ALA A 67 14.50 -7.09 -14.27
C ALA A 67 15.59 -6.02 -14.06
N GLY A 68 15.80 -5.15 -15.03
CA GLY A 68 16.75 -4.04 -14.95
C GLY A 68 16.39 -2.95 -13.94
N GLN A 69 15.16 -2.94 -13.40
CA GLN A 69 14.77 -2.03 -12.31
C GLN A 69 15.24 -2.50 -10.92
N LEU A 70 15.66 -3.75 -10.78
CA LEU A 70 16.05 -4.31 -9.48
C LEU A 70 17.33 -3.64 -8.94
N PRO A 71 17.39 -3.38 -7.61
CA PRO A 71 16.34 -3.59 -6.61
C PRO A 71 15.27 -2.48 -6.65
N VAL A 72 14.01 -2.84 -6.43
CA VAL A 72 12.89 -1.90 -6.35
C VAL A 72 12.15 -2.08 -5.04
N TYR A 73 12.12 -1.02 -4.23
CA TYR A 73 11.45 -0.99 -2.92
C TYR A 73 10.42 0.13 -2.89
N TYR A 74 9.34 -0.04 -2.11
CA TYR A 74 8.34 1.02 -1.93
C TYR A 74 8.90 2.18 -1.08
N ASN A 75 9.83 1.87 -0.16
CA ASN A 75 10.45 2.81 0.77
C ASN A 75 11.84 3.27 0.27
N GLN A 76 11.95 3.58 -1.00
CA GLN A 76 13.19 4.11 -1.56
C GLN A 76 13.55 5.47 -0.95
N ILE A 77 14.83 5.77 -0.94
CA ILE A 77 15.35 7.07 -0.51
C ILE A 77 14.76 8.16 -1.40
N ARG A 78 14.36 9.25 -0.79
CA ARG A 78 13.83 10.42 -1.49
C ARG A 78 14.82 10.91 -2.56
N GLY A 79 14.29 11.25 -3.72
CA GLY A 79 15.10 11.64 -4.88
C GLY A 79 15.68 10.48 -5.70
N GLN A 80 15.49 9.24 -5.27
CA GLN A 80 15.78 8.07 -6.10
C GLN A 80 14.64 7.71 -7.07
N HIS A 81 13.47 8.31 -6.89
CA HIS A 81 12.38 8.24 -7.84
C HIS A 81 12.55 9.34 -8.89
N GLY A 82 12.38 9.00 -10.15
CA GLY A 82 12.45 9.96 -11.24
C GLY A 82 12.74 9.28 -12.58
N ASN A 83 13.10 10.05 -13.57
CA ASN A 83 13.41 9.56 -14.91
C ASN A 83 14.89 9.15 -15.00
N ARG A 84 15.28 8.05 -14.32
CA ARG A 84 16.65 7.51 -14.40
C ARG A 84 16.91 6.73 -15.68
N TYR A 85 15.86 6.17 -16.26
CA TYR A 85 15.94 5.39 -17.49
C TYR A 85 15.51 6.24 -18.67
N ALA A 86 16.16 6.06 -19.80
CA ALA A 86 15.82 6.79 -21.02
C ALA A 86 14.51 6.25 -21.66
N ASP A 87 14.21 5.01 -21.42
CA ASP A 87 13.18 4.23 -22.12
C ASP A 87 12.15 3.56 -21.19
N LEU A 88 12.34 3.67 -19.88
CA LEU A 88 11.47 3.02 -18.89
C LEU A 88 11.19 3.91 -17.69
N THR A 89 9.95 3.92 -17.20
CA THR A 89 9.61 4.55 -15.92
C THR A 89 10.25 3.83 -14.74
N GLN A 90 10.50 4.55 -13.65
CA GLN A 90 10.92 3.94 -12.39
C GLN A 90 9.75 3.37 -11.57
N ASN A 91 8.50 3.70 -11.95
CA ASN A 91 7.32 3.17 -11.28
C ASN A 91 7.25 1.65 -11.45
N PRO A 92 6.91 0.91 -10.39
CA PRO A 92 6.76 -0.54 -10.48
C PRO A 92 5.54 -0.93 -11.32
N ALA A 93 5.50 -2.18 -11.77
CA ALA A 93 4.30 -2.77 -12.36
C ALA A 93 3.19 -2.83 -11.31
N PHE A 94 3.49 -3.43 -10.14
CA PHE A 94 2.61 -3.45 -8.99
C PHE A 94 3.37 -2.99 -7.74
N ALA A 95 2.79 -2.07 -7.00
CA ALA A 95 3.42 -1.52 -5.81
C ALA A 95 3.19 -2.43 -4.58
N PHE A 96 4.04 -2.28 -3.58
CA PHE A 96 3.80 -2.85 -2.26
C PHE A 96 2.43 -2.44 -1.74
N GLY A 97 1.72 -3.38 -1.16
CA GLY A 97 0.39 -3.16 -0.61
C GLY A 97 -0.74 -3.20 -1.64
N GLU A 98 -0.46 -3.24 -2.94
CA GLU A 98 -1.52 -3.33 -3.97
C GLU A 98 -2.26 -4.67 -3.96
N GLY A 99 -3.50 -4.63 -4.39
CA GLY A 99 -4.36 -5.77 -4.60
C GLY A 99 -5.76 -5.30 -4.99
N LEU A 100 -6.51 -6.18 -5.62
CA LEU A 100 -7.87 -5.94 -6.05
C LEU A 100 -8.85 -6.68 -5.14
N SER A 101 -10.06 -6.16 -5.09
CA SER A 101 -11.23 -6.72 -4.42
C SER A 101 -12.35 -6.89 -5.45
N TYR A 102 -13.34 -7.72 -5.15
CA TYR A 102 -14.57 -7.81 -5.94
C TYR A 102 -15.59 -6.72 -5.58
N THR A 103 -15.27 -5.89 -4.59
CA THR A 103 -16.02 -4.68 -4.24
C THR A 103 -15.14 -3.45 -4.34
N THR A 104 -15.69 -2.29 -4.12
CA THR A 104 -14.97 -1.01 -4.14
C THR A 104 -15.03 -0.34 -2.78
N PHE A 105 -13.93 0.32 -2.42
CA PHE A 105 -13.82 1.06 -1.18
C PHE A 105 -13.48 2.53 -1.45
N GLU A 106 -14.06 3.40 -0.65
CA GLU A 106 -13.77 4.83 -0.66
C GLU A 106 -13.17 5.24 0.69
N TYR A 107 -12.12 6.04 0.61
CA TYR A 107 -11.41 6.60 1.76
C TYR A 107 -11.77 8.07 1.91
N GLY A 108 -12.25 8.45 3.11
CA GLY A 108 -12.40 9.85 3.52
C GLY A 108 -11.03 10.53 3.68
N ASP A 109 -11.05 11.74 4.22
CA ASP A 109 -9.81 12.43 4.55
C ASP A 109 -9.35 12.04 5.97
N PRO A 110 -8.05 11.79 6.18
CA PRO A 110 -7.51 11.43 7.48
C PRO A 110 -7.48 12.65 8.41
N THR A 111 -7.72 12.41 9.69
CA THR A 111 -7.67 13.42 10.75
C THR A 111 -6.80 12.95 11.90
N ILE A 112 -6.16 13.90 12.62
CA ILE A 112 -5.47 13.64 13.87
C ILE A 112 -6.37 14.17 14.99
N THR A 113 -6.76 13.27 15.92
CA THR A 113 -7.82 13.56 16.89
C THR A 113 -7.32 14.07 18.24
N ASN A 114 -6.01 13.96 18.50
CA ASN A 114 -5.39 14.32 19.78
C ASN A 114 -4.27 15.36 19.66
N VAL A 115 -4.43 16.32 18.77
CA VAL A 115 -3.44 17.39 18.61
C VAL A 115 -3.27 18.13 19.92
N PRO A 116 -2.04 18.23 20.48
CA PRO A 116 -1.78 19.01 21.70
C PRO A 116 -2.18 20.49 21.55
N GLU A 117 -2.46 21.19 22.67
CA GLU A 117 -2.79 22.62 22.64
C GLU A 117 -1.68 23.48 22.01
N SER A 118 -0.42 23.04 22.15
CA SER A 118 0.74 23.68 21.50
C SER A 118 0.76 23.49 19.98
N GLY A 119 -0.01 22.55 19.44
CA GLY A 119 0.08 22.09 18.06
C GLY A 119 1.30 21.19 17.76
N ILE A 120 2.12 20.90 18.77
CA ILE A 120 3.41 20.21 18.61
C ILE A 120 3.45 18.99 19.53
N PHE A 121 3.77 17.82 18.97
CA PHE A 121 3.94 16.57 19.71
C PHE A 121 5.37 16.46 20.27
N ALA A 122 5.50 15.87 21.44
CA ALA A 122 6.78 15.44 21.99
C ALA A 122 7.11 14.02 21.50
N GLU A 123 8.39 13.63 21.55
CA GLU A 123 8.84 12.29 21.20
C GLU A 123 8.14 11.17 22.01
N THR A 124 7.74 11.49 23.26
CA THR A 124 7.03 10.55 24.15
C THR A 124 5.54 10.42 23.88
N ASP A 125 5.00 11.24 22.98
CA ASP A 125 3.57 11.25 22.68
C ASP A 125 3.19 10.15 21.69
N THR A 126 1.88 9.93 21.57
CA THR A 126 1.28 9.06 20.55
C THR A 126 0.34 9.89 19.69
N VAL A 127 0.50 9.83 18.38
CA VAL A 127 -0.41 10.45 17.42
C VAL A 127 -1.57 9.51 17.15
N HIS A 128 -2.82 9.98 17.36
CA HIS A 128 -4.04 9.24 17.03
C HIS A 128 -4.59 9.72 15.70
N ALA A 129 -4.44 8.88 14.65
CA ALA A 129 -4.91 9.18 13.32
C ALA A 129 -6.15 8.34 12.99
N GLU A 130 -7.15 8.95 12.38
CA GLU A 130 -8.38 8.30 11.99
C GLU A 130 -8.71 8.56 10.53
N ILE A 131 -9.38 7.59 9.89
CA ILE A 131 -9.93 7.71 8.54
C ILE A 131 -11.25 6.96 8.43
N THR A 132 -12.19 7.49 7.68
CA THR A 132 -13.42 6.77 7.36
C THR A 132 -13.22 5.92 6.12
N LEU A 133 -13.55 4.61 6.23
CA LEU A 133 -13.59 3.68 5.11
C LEU A 133 -15.04 3.30 4.82
N THR A 134 -15.43 3.36 3.55
CA THR A 134 -16.79 3.01 3.08
C THR A 134 -16.69 1.94 1.99
N ASN A 135 -17.48 0.87 2.11
CA ASN A 135 -17.69 -0.06 1.01
C ASN A 135 -18.75 0.53 0.08
N THR A 136 -18.33 0.97 -1.11
CA THR A 136 -19.19 1.62 -2.12
C THR A 136 -19.70 0.65 -3.18
N GLY A 137 -19.26 -0.62 -3.14
CA GLY A 137 -19.74 -1.65 -4.05
C GLY A 137 -20.97 -2.39 -3.53
N ASP A 138 -21.33 -3.45 -4.22
CA ASP A 138 -22.53 -4.25 -4.02
C ASP A 138 -22.31 -5.57 -3.28
N ARG A 139 -21.06 -5.87 -2.92
CA ARG A 139 -20.63 -7.09 -2.22
C ARG A 139 -19.95 -6.76 -0.90
N LYS A 140 -20.09 -7.67 0.06
CA LYS A 140 -19.25 -7.67 1.26
C LYS A 140 -17.79 -7.86 0.86
N GLY A 141 -16.88 -7.10 1.46
CA GLY A 141 -15.45 -7.23 1.19
C GLY A 141 -14.59 -6.85 2.38
N THR A 142 -13.31 -7.19 2.26
CA THR A 142 -12.29 -6.87 3.25
C THR A 142 -11.20 -5.99 2.64
N GLU A 143 -11.04 -4.78 3.17
CA GLU A 143 -9.94 -3.89 2.81
C GLU A 143 -8.79 -4.02 3.80
N VAL A 144 -7.56 -3.79 3.33
CA VAL A 144 -6.36 -3.65 4.16
C VAL A 144 -5.96 -2.19 4.16
N VAL A 145 -6.42 -1.47 5.16
CA VAL A 145 -6.08 -0.06 5.37
C VAL A 145 -4.66 0.03 5.88
N GLN A 146 -3.79 0.73 5.14
CA GLN A 146 -2.36 0.84 5.41
C GLN A 146 -2.03 2.28 5.80
N LEU A 147 -1.24 2.44 6.86
CA LEU A 147 -0.76 3.73 7.32
C LEU A 147 0.76 3.81 7.16
N TYR A 148 1.20 4.85 6.51
CA TYR A 148 2.60 5.18 6.30
C TYR A 148 2.93 6.51 6.96
N ILE A 149 4.18 6.65 7.43
CA ILE A 149 4.74 7.90 7.91
C ILE A 149 5.87 8.32 6.97
N GLY A 150 5.87 9.58 6.60
CA GLY A 150 6.95 10.24 5.89
C GLY A 150 7.46 11.45 6.70
N ASP A 151 8.75 11.55 6.91
CA ASP A 151 9.38 12.77 7.40
C ASP A 151 9.57 13.71 6.21
N ILE A 152 9.07 14.95 6.28
CA ILE A 152 9.07 15.87 5.14
C ILE A 152 10.47 16.40 4.84
N VAL A 153 11.25 16.69 5.89
CA VAL A 153 12.62 17.23 5.78
C VAL A 153 13.53 16.51 6.74
N THR A 154 14.48 15.75 6.23
CA THR A 154 15.44 14.99 7.02
C THR A 154 16.86 15.53 6.87
N SER A 155 17.64 15.54 7.95
CA SER A 155 19.07 15.92 7.94
C SER A 155 19.94 14.89 7.24
N TYR A 156 19.48 13.64 7.15
CA TYR A 156 20.16 12.54 6.47
C TYR A 156 19.29 11.97 5.36
N SER A 157 19.89 11.32 4.37
CA SER A 157 19.15 10.62 3.33
C SER A 157 18.29 9.51 3.93
N TRP A 158 16.97 9.65 3.84
CA TRP A 158 16.01 8.71 4.39
C TRP A 158 14.93 8.33 3.40
N THR A 159 14.13 7.36 3.77
CA THR A 159 13.06 6.85 2.92
C THR A 159 11.95 7.87 2.74
N ASP A 160 11.27 7.82 1.60
CA ASP A 160 10.15 8.71 1.31
C ASP A 160 8.96 8.46 2.27
N ARG A 161 8.74 7.21 2.65
CA ARG A 161 7.71 6.78 3.61
C ARG A 161 7.97 5.38 4.11
N GLU A 162 7.45 5.07 5.29
CA GLU A 162 7.53 3.74 5.90
C GLU A 162 6.16 3.29 6.38
N LEU A 163 5.79 2.04 6.11
CA LEU A 163 4.60 1.41 6.68
C LEU A 163 4.78 1.27 8.20
N LYS A 164 3.93 1.91 8.97
CA LYS A 164 3.95 1.83 10.44
C LYS A 164 2.82 0.97 10.99
N ALA A 165 1.67 0.95 10.31
CA ALA A 165 0.53 0.15 10.76
C ALA A 165 -0.36 -0.29 9.59
N PHE A 166 -1.14 -1.34 9.80
CA PHE A 166 -2.23 -1.72 8.91
C PHE A 166 -3.35 -2.40 9.68
N GLN A 167 -4.57 -2.32 9.16
CA GLN A 167 -5.74 -3.02 9.70
C GLN A 167 -6.55 -3.67 8.58
N ARG A 168 -7.03 -4.88 8.83
CA ARG A 168 -8.03 -5.53 7.97
C ARG A 168 -9.42 -5.14 8.43
N VAL A 169 -10.20 -4.57 7.53
CA VAL A 169 -11.53 -4.06 7.81
C VAL A 169 -12.54 -4.71 6.89
N GLU A 170 -13.44 -5.50 7.46
CA GLU A 170 -14.53 -6.11 6.73
C GLU A 170 -15.77 -5.20 6.77
N LEU A 171 -16.39 -4.96 5.62
CA LEU A 171 -17.57 -4.10 5.48
C LEU A 171 -18.61 -4.74 4.56
N GLU A 172 -19.85 -4.69 4.99
CA GLU A 172 -21.02 -4.98 4.17
C GLU A 172 -21.24 -3.85 3.14
N PRO A 173 -21.96 -4.08 2.03
CA PRO A 173 -22.29 -3.06 1.05
C PRO A 173 -22.90 -1.80 1.67
N GLY A 174 -22.42 -0.63 1.26
CA GLY A 174 -22.90 0.67 1.73
C GLY A 174 -22.58 0.99 3.19
N LYS A 175 -21.77 0.17 3.88
CA LYS A 175 -21.37 0.44 5.27
C LYS A 175 -20.06 1.19 5.33
N SER A 176 -19.96 2.04 6.37
CA SER A 176 -18.75 2.80 6.69
C SER A 176 -18.25 2.44 8.09
N LYS A 177 -16.94 2.58 8.29
CA LYS A 177 -16.28 2.41 9.58
C LYS A 177 -15.15 3.42 9.71
N THR A 178 -15.02 4.03 10.89
CA THR A 178 -13.80 4.76 11.26
C THR A 178 -12.71 3.76 11.63
N VAL A 179 -11.56 3.91 10.99
CA VAL A 179 -10.35 3.12 11.24
C VAL A 179 -9.36 4.04 11.94
N ALA A 180 -8.97 3.66 13.15
CA ALA A 180 -8.06 4.44 13.98
C ALA A 180 -6.70 3.75 14.12
N PHE A 181 -5.65 4.54 14.18
CA PHE A 181 -4.27 4.10 14.36
C PHE A 181 -3.59 4.93 15.44
N ASP A 182 -2.85 4.25 16.31
CA ASP A 182 -2.00 4.84 17.32
C ASP A 182 -0.55 4.72 16.87
N ILE A 183 0.14 5.85 16.72
CA ILE A 183 1.50 5.93 16.22
C ILE A 183 2.36 6.59 17.31
N PRO A 184 3.19 5.82 18.04
CA PRO A 184 4.17 6.44 18.93
C PRO A 184 5.10 7.36 18.11
N VAL A 185 5.29 8.60 18.56
CA VAL A 185 6.22 9.53 17.89
C VAL A 185 7.63 8.96 17.88
N SER A 186 8.02 8.21 18.92
CA SER A 186 9.29 7.49 19.01
C SER A 186 9.52 6.46 17.91
N ASP A 187 8.50 6.06 17.15
CA ASP A 187 8.64 5.17 16.00
C ASP A 187 8.93 5.94 14.69
N CYS A 188 8.80 7.28 14.69
CA CYS A 188 9.03 8.15 13.54
C CYS A 188 10.52 8.51 13.41
N THR A 189 11.39 7.50 13.40
CA THR A 189 12.84 7.68 13.45
C THR A 189 13.51 7.65 12.10
N ILE A 190 14.61 8.39 12.00
CA ILE A 190 15.66 8.21 10.99
C ILE A 190 16.92 7.63 11.63
N VAL A 191 17.94 7.32 10.82
CA VAL A 191 19.26 6.89 11.32
C VAL A 191 20.29 7.96 11.00
N ASP A 192 20.99 8.45 12.04
CA ASP A 192 22.04 9.45 11.92
C ASP A 192 23.39 8.86 11.45
N SER A 193 24.43 9.71 11.34
CA SER A 193 25.76 9.32 10.92
C SER A 193 26.50 8.42 11.91
N GLU A 194 26.03 8.34 13.16
CA GLU A 194 26.59 7.51 14.22
C GLU A 194 25.82 6.18 14.38
N ALA A 195 24.87 5.91 13.48
CA ALA A 195 23.97 4.76 13.48
C ALA A 195 22.97 4.74 14.65
N ASN A 196 22.68 5.88 15.27
CA ASN A 196 21.60 6.01 16.23
C ASN A 196 20.27 6.23 15.54
N ARG A 197 19.19 5.70 16.13
CA ARG A 197 17.83 6.07 15.73
C ARG A 197 17.43 7.32 16.50
N ILE A 198 17.06 8.35 15.76
CA ILE A 198 16.63 9.64 16.31
C ILE A 198 15.31 10.06 15.69
N VAL A 199 14.50 10.78 16.46
CA VAL A 199 13.35 11.54 15.96
C VAL A 199 13.82 12.97 15.76
N GLU A 200 13.71 13.51 14.56
CA GLU A 200 14.07 14.90 14.30
C GLU A 200 12.86 15.81 14.54
N PRO A 201 13.05 17.00 15.09
CA PRO A 201 12.00 18.02 15.10
C PRO A 201 11.59 18.40 13.67
N GLY A 202 10.30 18.46 13.42
CA GLY A 202 9.84 18.79 12.08
C GLY A 202 8.40 18.39 11.79
N GLU A 203 8.01 18.53 10.54
CA GLU A 203 6.69 18.16 10.05
C GLU A 203 6.71 16.76 9.43
N PHE A 204 5.80 15.91 9.86
CA PHE A 204 5.61 14.54 9.38
C PHE A 204 4.31 14.40 8.62
N GLU A 205 4.31 13.56 7.57
CA GLU A 205 3.12 13.14 6.85
C GLU A 205 2.55 11.85 7.45
N VAL A 206 1.25 11.83 7.71
CA VAL A 206 0.46 10.62 7.89
C VAL A 206 -0.23 10.34 6.56
N LEU A 207 0.06 9.19 5.97
CA LEU A 207 -0.43 8.78 4.67
C LEU A 207 -1.25 7.49 4.83
N ILE A 208 -2.54 7.51 4.50
CA ILE A 208 -3.43 6.35 4.69
C ILE A 208 -4.11 5.98 3.38
N GLY A 209 -4.09 4.68 3.05
CA GLY A 209 -4.73 4.17 1.84
C GLY A 209 -4.57 2.66 1.68
N HIS A 210 -4.78 2.16 0.46
CA HIS A 210 -4.79 0.73 0.16
C HIS A 210 -3.49 0.20 -0.46
N SER A 211 -2.51 1.06 -0.71
CA SER A 211 -1.20 0.67 -1.24
C SER A 211 -0.15 1.74 -0.98
N SER A 212 1.11 1.42 -1.28
CA SER A 212 2.21 2.37 -1.17
C SER A 212 2.27 3.42 -2.31
N ARG A 213 1.41 3.37 -3.32
CA ARG A 213 1.36 4.41 -4.36
C ARG A 213 0.87 5.73 -3.77
N ARG A 214 1.58 6.82 -4.04
CA ARG A 214 1.22 8.14 -3.51
C ARG A 214 -0.17 8.59 -3.94
N GLU A 215 -0.57 8.30 -5.15
CA GLU A 215 -1.91 8.59 -5.71
C GLU A 215 -3.04 7.82 -5.01
N HIS A 216 -2.72 6.75 -4.29
CA HIS A 216 -3.67 5.95 -3.51
C HIS A 216 -3.73 6.33 -2.03
N LEU A 217 -2.96 7.34 -1.62
CA LEU A 217 -2.82 7.74 -0.22
C LEU A 217 -3.49 9.09 0.04
N LYS A 218 -4.35 9.12 1.04
CA LYS A 218 -4.87 10.33 1.67
C LYS A 218 -3.85 10.84 2.68
N ARG A 219 -3.77 12.16 2.86
CA ARG A 219 -2.70 12.81 3.64
C ARG A 219 -3.24 13.73 4.72
N THR A 220 -2.60 13.70 5.88
CA THR A 220 -2.61 14.76 6.90
C THR A 220 -1.20 14.93 7.46
N THR A 221 -0.95 15.94 8.29
CA THR A 221 0.38 16.20 8.86
C THR A 221 0.31 16.47 10.36
N PHE A 222 1.43 16.26 11.04
CA PHE A 222 1.66 16.65 12.42
C PHE A 222 3.09 17.16 12.60
N THR A 223 3.33 17.94 13.67
CA THR A 223 4.63 18.54 13.97
C THR A 223 5.19 17.95 15.24
N VAL A 224 6.48 17.65 15.26
CA VAL A 224 7.25 17.16 16.42
C VAL A 224 8.23 18.25 16.88
N ALA A 225 8.44 18.35 18.23
CA ALA A 225 9.35 19.30 18.85
C ALA A 225 10.81 18.90 18.70
#